data_6563b6942a6b724e3930c4eed464990c
#
_entry.id   6563b6942a6b724e3930c4eed464990c
#
_cell.length_a   1.000
_cell.length_b   1.000
_cell.length_c   1.000
_cell.angle_alpha   90.00
_cell.angle_beta   90.00
_cell.angle_gamma   90.00
#
_symmetry.space_group_name_H-M   'P 1'
#
loop_
_entity.id
_entity.type
_entity.pdbx_description
1 polymer ?
#
loop_
_entity_poly.entity_id
_entity_poly.type
_entity_poly.pdbx_seq_one_letter_code
_entity_poly.pdbx_strand_id
1 'polypeptide(L)'
;MTILLLGSGGREHALAWKMLQSPLCAKLFVAPGNAGTETIATNIDISTTDFEGIKKLVLAENINMVVVGPEDPLVKGIFDFFKNDPQLENIPVIGPSKIGAQLEGSKEFAKEFLVKHRIPTAAYDSFTKETVEKGCKFLETLQPPYVLKADGLAAGKGVLILNDLAEAKEELRNMLVNEKFGEASSKVVIEEFLDGIELSCFVLTDGKNYKILPTAKDYKRIGEGDTGLNTGGMGAVSPVPFADAVLLEKIETRIVKPTIEGLQKDSIEYKGFVFIGLINVKGEPIVIEYNVRMGDPETEVVIPRLKSDLVVLFNAVANQELDTIQLEIDERSATTIMVVSGGYPEEYEKGKVITGLNSIGDSIVFHAGTKTEEGKIVSNGGRVLAVTSYGNDFSEAIKKSYQNIDKLHFDTMYFRKDIGFDLF
;
A
#
# COMPACT_ATOMS: atom_id res chain seq x y z
N MET A 1 14.56 -18.93 -11.07
CA MET A 1 13.18 -18.60 -11.53
C MET A 1 13.21 -17.33 -12.36
N THR A 2 12.35 -17.23 -13.35
CA THR A 2 12.04 -16.00 -14.06
C THR A 2 10.78 -15.41 -13.46
N ILE A 3 10.83 -14.19 -12.96
CA ILE A 3 9.72 -13.56 -12.23
C ILE A 3 9.26 -12.30 -12.99
N LEU A 4 7.95 -12.05 -13.03
CA LEU A 4 7.36 -10.80 -13.48
C LEU A 4 6.79 -10.05 -12.29
N LEU A 5 7.24 -8.82 -12.08
CA LEU A 5 6.65 -7.88 -11.14
C LEU A 5 5.83 -6.84 -11.89
N LEU A 6 4.57 -6.69 -11.52
CA LEU A 6 3.68 -5.68 -12.09
C LEU A 6 3.69 -4.41 -11.24
N GLY A 7 3.86 -3.26 -11.88
CA GLY A 7 3.83 -1.94 -11.29
C GLY A 7 5.06 -1.08 -11.61
N SER A 8 5.10 0.14 -11.08
CA SER A 8 6.13 1.13 -11.43
C SER A 8 6.47 2.10 -10.29
N GLY A 9 5.95 1.89 -9.09
CA GLY A 9 6.15 2.77 -7.93
C GLY A 9 7.41 2.45 -7.13
N GLY A 10 7.59 3.16 -6.03
CA GLY A 10 8.65 2.90 -5.06
C GLY A 10 8.51 1.54 -4.41
N ARG A 11 7.28 1.13 -4.12
CA ARG A 11 6.91 -0.21 -3.66
C ARG A 11 7.47 -1.30 -4.59
N GLU A 12 7.25 -1.18 -5.89
CA GLU A 12 7.73 -2.16 -6.85
C GLU A 12 9.26 -2.14 -6.95
N HIS A 13 9.89 -0.97 -6.86
CA HIS A 13 11.35 -0.91 -6.83
C HIS A 13 11.91 -1.60 -5.57
N ALA A 14 11.30 -1.40 -4.39
CA ALA A 14 11.72 -2.05 -3.15
C ALA A 14 11.51 -3.59 -3.21
N LEU A 15 10.41 -4.05 -3.78
CA LEU A 15 10.16 -5.48 -4.01
C LEU A 15 11.18 -6.07 -4.99
N ALA A 16 11.46 -5.40 -6.12
CA ALA A 16 12.45 -5.81 -7.10
C ALA A 16 13.85 -5.91 -6.48
N TRP A 17 14.27 -4.86 -5.74
CA TRP A 17 15.53 -4.81 -5.02
C TRP A 17 15.70 -6.00 -4.05
N LYS A 18 14.62 -6.39 -3.35
CA LYS A 18 14.65 -7.51 -2.41
C LYS A 18 14.66 -8.87 -3.12
N MET A 19 13.84 -9.05 -4.15
CA MET A 19 13.80 -10.31 -4.92
C MET A 19 15.11 -10.62 -5.59
N LEU A 20 15.84 -9.62 -6.09
CA LEU A 20 17.15 -9.80 -6.73
C LEU A 20 18.28 -10.21 -5.77
N GLN A 21 18.07 -10.13 -4.46
CA GLN A 21 19.02 -10.67 -3.46
C GLN A 21 18.88 -12.19 -3.34
N SER A 22 17.79 -12.78 -3.84
CA SER A 22 17.58 -14.22 -3.82
C SER A 22 18.38 -14.94 -4.90
N PRO A 23 19.14 -16.01 -4.56
CA PRO A 23 19.78 -16.85 -5.55
C PRO A 23 18.76 -17.60 -6.45
N LEU A 24 17.51 -17.66 -6.04
CA LEU A 24 16.45 -18.27 -6.84
C LEU A 24 15.92 -17.34 -7.95
N CYS A 25 16.14 -16.02 -7.86
CA CYS A 25 15.75 -15.06 -8.87
C CYS A 25 16.80 -14.99 -9.99
N ALA A 26 16.66 -15.82 -11.01
CA ALA A 26 17.58 -15.83 -12.14
C ALA A 26 17.34 -14.66 -13.11
N LYS A 27 16.09 -14.22 -13.28
CA LYS A 27 15.71 -13.11 -14.15
C LYS A 27 14.47 -12.41 -13.59
N LEU A 28 14.47 -11.10 -13.59
CA LEU A 28 13.34 -10.28 -13.17
C LEU A 28 12.91 -9.33 -14.29
N PHE A 29 11.64 -9.40 -14.64
CA PHE A 29 10.95 -8.42 -15.47
C PHE A 29 10.07 -7.53 -14.60
N VAL A 30 9.97 -6.26 -14.95
CA VAL A 30 9.07 -5.31 -14.29
C VAL A 30 8.20 -4.60 -15.34
N ALA A 31 6.89 -4.57 -15.15
CA ALA A 31 5.98 -3.98 -16.12
C ALA A 31 5.00 -3.00 -15.45
N PRO A 32 5.03 -1.71 -15.84
CA PRO A 32 5.95 -1.09 -16.81
C PRO A 32 7.33 -0.75 -16.21
N GLY A 33 7.50 -0.71 -14.87
CA GLY A 33 8.72 -0.31 -14.19
C GLY A 33 8.96 1.21 -14.19
N ASN A 34 10.14 1.60 -13.71
CA ASN A 34 10.60 2.99 -13.64
C ASN A 34 12.13 3.06 -13.87
N ALA A 35 12.72 4.25 -13.80
CA ALA A 35 14.17 4.42 -14.03
C ALA A 35 15.03 3.65 -13.00
N GLY A 36 14.55 3.41 -11.78
CA GLY A 36 15.27 2.62 -10.78
C GLY A 36 15.23 1.13 -11.09
N THR A 37 14.06 0.58 -11.41
CA THR A 37 13.93 -0.83 -11.79
C THR A 37 14.68 -1.15 -13.08
N GLU A 38 14.81 -0.19 -14.00
CA GLU A 38 15.60 -0.34 -15.24
C GLU A 38 17.09 -0.62 -14.95
N THR A 39 17.61 -0.13 -13.82
CA THR A 39 19.03 -0.35 -13.46
C THR A 39 19.33 -1.74 -12.90
N ILE A 40 18.30 -2.45 -12.41
CA ILE A 40 18.45 -3.72 -11.70
C ILE A 40 17.69 -4.88 -12.34
N ALA A 41 16.74 -4.61 -13.22
CA ALA A 41 15.86 -5.60 -13.85
C ALA A 41 15.60 -5.20 -15.32
N THR A 42 14.74 -5.95 -16.01
CA THR A 42 14.32 -5.64 -17.37
C THR A 42 12.91 -5.04 -17.34
N ASN A 43 12.78 -3.76 -17.63
CA ASN A 43 11.46 -3.12 -17.77
C ASN A 43 10.82 -3.49 -19.10
N ILE A 44 9.51 -3.73 -19.07
CA ILE A 44 8.70 -4.03 -20.26
C ILE A 44 7.52 -3.07 -20.28
N ASP A 45 7.37 -2.32 -21.36
CA ASP A 45 6.28 -1.33 -21.52
C ASP A 45 4.94 -2.02 -21.79
N ILE A 46 4.36 -2.60 -20.72
CA ILE A 46 3.05 -3.22 -20.71
C ILE A 46 2.27 -2.64 -19.52
N SER A 47 1.02 -2.22 -19.77
CA SER A 47 0.13 -1.79 -18.68
C SER A 47 -0.16 -2.96 -17.74
N THR A 48 -0.22 -2.69 -16.43
CA THR A 48 -0.56 -3.70 -15.41
C THR A 48 -1.96 -4.32 -15.59
N THR A 49 -2.80 -3.71 -16.41
CA THR A 49 -4.17 -4.17 -16.72
C THR A 49 -4.34 -4.69 -18.14
N ASP A 50 -3.28 -4.72 -18.94
CA ASP A 50 -3.27 -5.42 -20.22
C ASP A 50 -2.98 -6.91 -20.04
N PHE A 51 -3.98 -7.67 -19.60
CA PHE A 51 -3.83 -9.08 -19.26
C PHE A 51 -3.42 -9.95 -20.46
N GLU A 52 -3.85 -9.61 -21.67
CA GLU A 52 -3.43 -10.32 -22.88
C GLU A 52 -1.96 -10.03 -23.24
N GLY A 53 -1.51 -8.79 -23.08
CA GLY A 53 -0.09 -8.41 -23.21
C GLY A 53 0.78 -9.13 -22.18
N ILE A 54 0.32 -9.18 -20.92
CA ILE A 54 0.98 -9.90 -19.83
C ILE A 54 1.07 -11.40 -20.15
N LYS A 55 -0.03 -12.04 -20.61
CA LYS A 55 -0.03 -13.44 -21.03
C LYS A 55 1.03 -13.73 -22.12
N LYS A 56 1.08 -12.89 -23.15
CA LYS A 56 2.06 -13.04 -24.23
C LYS A 56 3.50 -12.99 -23.69
N LEU A 57 3.79 -12.02 -22.81
CA LEU A 57 5.11 -11.90 -22.18
C LEU A 57 5.43 -13.14 -21.33
N VAL A 58 4.49 -13.59 -20.52
CA VAL A 58 4.65 -14.75 -19.62
C VAL A 58 5.04 -16.00 -20.41
N LEU A 59 4.36 -16.26 -21.51
CA LEU A 59 4.61 -17.41 -22.36
C LEU A 59 5.94 -17.27 -23.15
N ALA A 60 6.24 -16.08 -23.68
CA ALA A 60 7.46 -15.83 -24.47
C ALA A 60 8.74 -15.92 -23.64
N GLU A 61 8.72 -15.42 -22.40
CA GLU A 61 9.87 -15.36 -21.51
C GLU A 61 9.94 -16.52 -20.50
N ASN A 62 9.01 -17.48 -20.58
CA ASN A 62 8.89 -18.62 -19.64
C ASN A 62 8.86 -18.15 -18.18
N ILE A 63 8.04 -17.18 -17.87
CA ILE A 63 7.87 -16.64 -16.51
C ILE A 63 7.27 -17.72 -15.62
N ASN A 64 7.85 -17.90 -14.43
CA ASN A 64 7.47 -18.93 -13.48
C ASN A 64 6.61 -18.40 -12.33
N MET A 65 6.54 -17.07 -12.15
CA MET A 65 5.78 -16.43 -11.08
C MET A 65 5.45 -14.99 -11.47
N VAL A 66 4.25 -14.54 -11.11
CA VAL A 66 3.83 -13.14 -11.24
C VAL A 66 3.59 -12.55 -9.86
N VAL A 67 4.22 -11.42 -9.56
CA VAL A 67 4.02 -10.64 -8.33
C VAL A 67 3.28 -9.36 -8.68
N VAL A 68 2.18 -9.08 -8.00
CA VAL A 68 1.35 -7.91 -8.31
C VAL A 68 1.58 -6.84 -7.26
N GLY A 69 2.12 -5.69 -7.67
CA GLY A 69 2.38 -4.56 -6.79
C GLY A 69 1.13 -3.70 -6.53
N PRO A 70 0.45 -3.15 -7.57
CA PRO A 70 -0.69 -2.25 -7.39
C PRO A 70 -2.02 -2.99 -7.26
N GLU A 71 -3.04 -2.29 -6.73
CA GLU A 71 -4.39 -2.81 -6.50
C GLU A 71 -5.21 -3.00 -7.78
N ASP A 72 -5.04 -2.14 -8.78
CA ASP A 72 -5.91 -2.09 -9.97
C ASP A 72 -5.99 -3.43 -10.73
N PRO A 73 -4.87 -4.10 -11.10
CA PRO A 73 -4.94 -5.42 -11.73
C PRO A 73 -5.55 -6.50 -10.82
N LEU A 74 -5.41 -6.40 -9.49
CA LEU A 74 -6.01 -7.33 -8.54
C LEU A 74 -7.54 -7.21 -8.53
N VAL A 75 -8.05 -6.00 -8.42
CA VAL A 75 -9.50 -5.71 -8.44
C VAL A 75 -10.11 -6.06 -9.79
N LYS A 76 -9.36 -5.89 -10.90
CA LYS A 76 -9.77 -6.32 -12.24
C LYS A 76 -9.70 -7.84 -12.45
N GLY A 77 -9.05 -8.60 -11.55
CA GLY A 77 -9.08 -10.06 -11.50
C GLY A 77 -7.96 -10.74 -12.28
N ILE A 78 -6.75 -10.22 -12.24
CA ILE A 78 -5.59 -10.87 -12.89
C ILE A 78 -5.35 -12.29 -12.35
N PHE A 79 -5.57 -12.53 -11.05
CA PHE A 79 -5.47 -13.86 -10.46
C PHE A 79 -6.43 -14.85 -11.13
N ASP A 80 -7.70 -14.45 -11.28
CA ASP A 80 -8.73 -15.27 -11.91
C ASP A 80 -8.48 -15.46 -13.41
N PHE A 81 -7.92 -14.45 -14.08
CA PHE A 81 -7.48 -14.57 -15.47
C PHE A 81 -6.44 -15.67 -15.64
N PHE A 82 -5.42 -15.72 -14.79
CA PHE A 82 -4.40 -16.77 -14.81
C PHE A 82 -4.98 -18.15 -14.47
N LYS A 83 -5.79 -18.22 -13.42
CA LYS A 83 -6.40 -19.47 -12.95
C LYS A 83 -7.31 -20.13 -13.98
N ASN A 84 -8.02 -19.33 -14.77
CA ASN A 84 -8.99 -19.82 -15.76
C ASN A 84 -8.39 -20.06 -17.15
N ASP A 85 -7.12 -19.78 -17.36
CA ASP A 85 -6.42 -20.00 -18.63
C ASP A 85 -5.55 -21.26 -18.56
N PRO A 86 -5.80 -22.30 -19.40
CA PRO A 86 -5.05 -23.57 -19.37
C PRO A 86 -3.53 -23.42 -19.63
N GLN A 87 -3.08 -22.29 -20.20
CA GLN A 87 -1.65 -22.04 -20.42
C GLN A 87 -1.00 -21.35 -19.22
N LEU A 88 -1.78 -20.75 -18.33
CA LEU A 88 -1.32 -19.93 -17.21
C LEU A 88 -1.64 -20.52 -15.83
N GLU A 89 -2.57 -21.46 -15.73
CA GLU A 89 -3.12 -21.99 -14.47
C GLU A 89 -2.08 -22.53 -13.49
N ASN A 90 -0.93 -22.96 -14.00
CA ASN A 90 0.19 -23.47 -13.20
C ASN A 90 1.23 -22.39 -12.83
N ILE A 91 1.02 -21.15 -13.24
CA ILE A 91 1.91 -20.03 -12.91
C ILE A 91 1.32 -19.28 -11.71
N PRO A 92 1.97 -19.33 -10.54
CA PRO A 92 1.48 -18.68 -9.35
C PRO A 92 1.45 -17.15 -9.52
N VAL A 93 0.34 -16.57 -9.10
CA VAL A 93 0.16 -15.12 -8.96
C VAL A 93 0.17 -14.79 -7.48
N ILE A 94 1.11 -13.94 -7.06
CA ILE A 94 1.15 -13.40 -5.70
C ILE A 94 0.21 -12.20 -5.64
N GLY A 95 -1.00 -12.47 -5.21
CA GLY A 95 -2.14 -11.57 -5.11
C GLY A 95 -3.43 -12.36 -4.86
N PRO A 96 -4.50 -11.73 -4.38
CA PRO A 96 -5.79 -12.37 -4.14
C PRO A 96 -6.58 -12.61 -5.43
N SER A 97 -7.60 -13.48 -5.33
CA SER A 97 -8.68 -13.56 -6.30
C SER A 97 -9.42 -12.22 -6.43
N LYS A 98 -10.19 -12.06 -7.51
CA LYS A 98 -11.01 -10.87 -7.74
C LYS A 98 -11.96 -10.58 -6.57
N ILE A 99 -12.53 -11.63 -5.95
CA ILE A 99 -13.38 -11.48 -4.76
C ILE A 99 -12.53 -11.06 -3.55
N GLY A 100 -11.36 -11.65 -3.33
CA GLY A 100 -10.44 -11.24 -2.27
C GLY A 100 -9.98 -9.79 -2.41
N ALA A 101 -9.80 -9.33 -3.64
CA ALA A 101 -9.43 -7.95 -3.94
C ALA A 101 -10.54 -6.94 -3.59
N GLN A 102 -11.79 -7.37 -3.39
CA GLN A 102 -12.88 -6.49 -2.94
C GLN A 102 -12.66 -5.98 -1.51
N LEU A 103 -11.79 -6.60 -0.70
CA LEU A 103 -11.41 -6.03 0.60
C LEU A 103 -10.79 -4.61 0.47
N GLU A 104 -10.17 -4.28 -0.66
CA GLU A 104 -9.71 -2.92 -0.99
C GLU A 104 -10.64 -2.24 -2.01
N GLY A 105 -11.16 -2.99 -2.97
CA GLY A 105 -11.99 -2.49 -4.07
C GLY A 105 -13.36 -1.98 -3.66
N SER A 106 -13.91 -2.46 -2.53
CA SER A 106 -15.20 -2.01 -1.97
C SER A 106 -15.09 -1.88 -0.45
N LYS A 107 -15.29 -0.67 0.05
CA LYS A 107 -15.29 -0.39 1.49
C LYS A 107 -16.47 -1.04 2.19
N GLU A 108 -17.63 -1.09 1.53
CA GLU A 108 -18.80 -1.80 2.04
C GLU A 108 -18.51 -3.29 2.21
N PHE A 109 -17.96 -3.94 1.17
CA PHE A 109 -17.57 -5.35 1.26
C PHE A 109 -16.58 -5.60 2.40
N ALA A 110 -15.57 -4.74 2.56
CA ALA A 110 -14.62 -4.83 3.67
C ALA A 110 -15.32 -4.70 5.03
N LYS A 111 -16.25 -3.75 5.18
CA LYS A 111 -17.02 -3.55 6.41
C LYS A 111 -17.94 -4.74 6.72
N GLU A 112 -18.66 -5.25 5.73
CA GLU A 112 -19.48 -6.46 5.87
C GLU A 112 -18.65 -7.66 6.31
N PHE A 113 -17.46 -7.86 5.70
CA PHE A 113 -16.52 -8.89 6.09
C PHE A 113 -16.05 -8.74 7.53
N LEU A 114 -15.65 -7.53 7.95
CA LEU A 114 -15.22 -7.22 9.31
C LEU A 114 -16.30 -7.56 10.35
N VAL A 115 -17.53 -7.11 10.11
CA VAL A 115 -18.67 -7.37 11.02
C VAL A 115 -19.02 -8.86 11.05
N LYS A 116 -19.11 -9.51 9.88
CA LYS A 116 -19.40 -10.95 9.76
C LYS A 116 -18.43 -11.81 10.57
N HIS A 117 -17.16 -11.46 10.55
CA HIS A 117 -16.10 -12.21 11.22
C HIS A 117 -15.74 -11.65 12.61
N ARG A 118 -16.52 -10.67 13.11
CA ARG A 118 -16.36 -10.04 14.44
C ARG A 118 -14.99 -9.41 14.64
N ILE A 119 -14.45 -8.82 13.58
CA ILE A 119 -13.19 -8.08 13.60
C ILE A 119 -13.50 -6.62 14.01
N PRO A 120 -12.77 -6.04 14.98
CA PRO A 120 -13.03 -4.68 15.45
C PRO A 120 -12.90 -3.64 14.32
N THR A 121 -13.94 -2.86 14.10
CA THR A 121 -13.99 -1.75 13.14
C THR A 121 -14.97 -0.68 13.61
N ALA A 122 -14.87 0.54 13.06
CA ALA A 122 -15.79 1.64 13.33
C ALA A 122 -17.24 1.26 12.99
N ALA A 123 -18.19 1.76 13.79
CA ALA A 123 -19.59 1.68 13.43
C ALA A 123 -19.84 2.41 12.10
N TYR A 124 -20.68 1.84 11.23
CA TYR A 124 -20.88 2.36 9.89
C TYR A 124 -22.28 2.08 9.36
N ASP A 125 -22.64 2.78 8.29
CA ASP A 125 -23.75 2.41 7.41
C ASP A 125 -23.43 2.87 5.97
N SER A 126 -24.10 2.26 4.98
CA SER A 126 -23.83 2.50 3.56
C SER A 126 -25.04 3.10 2.87
N PHE A 127 -24.80 4.06 1.98
CA PHE A 127 -25.84 4.82 1.31
C PHE A 127 -25.56 4.95 -0.19
N THR A 128 -26.66 4.96 -0.97
CA THR A 128 -26.66 5.20 -2.40
C THR A 128 -27.44 6.49 -2.71
N LYS A 129 -27.50 6.88 -3.97
CA LYS A 129 -28.28 8.03 -4.44
C LYS A 129 -29.75 7.94 -4.00
N GLU A 130 -30.34 6.74 -4.03
CA GLU A 130 -31.73 6.48 -3.66
C GLU A 130 -31.94 6.57 -2.13
N THR A 131 -30.89 6.41 -1.34
CA THR A 131 -30.96 6.42 0.12
C THR A 131 -30.24 7.61 0.77
N VAL A 132 -29.87 8.64 -0.01
CA VAL A 132 -29.11 9.81 0.48
C VAL A 132 -29.77 10.52 1.66
N GLU A 133 -31.12 10.64 1.67
CA GLU A 133 -31.82 11.26 2.79
C GLU A 133 -31.80 10.40 4.07
N LYS A 134 -31.68 9.07 3.94
CA LYS A 134 -31.42 8.20 5.09
C LYS A 134 -30.00 8.42 5.63
N GLY A 135 -29.02 8.58 4.72
CA GLY A 135 -27.66 8.95 5.08
C GLY A 135 -27.56 10.27 5.82
N CYS A 136 -28.31 11.30 5.37
CA CYS A 136 -28.40 12.57 6.08
C CYS A 136 -28.96 12.42 7.50
N LYS A 137 -29.94 11.53 7.71
CA LYS A 137 -30.47 11.21 9.04
C LYS A 137 -29.50 10.39 9.89
N PHE A 138 -28.74 9.50 9.27
CA PHE A 138 -27.71 8.75 9.98
C PHE A 138 -26.62 9.66 10.51
N LEU A 139 -26.18 10.66 9.73
CA LEU A 139 -25.23 11.69 10.19
C LEU A 139 -25.72 12.43 11.45
N GLU A 140 -27.04 12.65 11.60
CA GLU A 140 -27.60 13.27 12.80
C GLU A 140 -27.46 12.42 14.08
N THR A 141 -27.21 11.13 13.93
CA THR A 141 -27.00 10.19 15.06
C THR A 141 -25.56 10.12 15.52
N LEU A 142 -24.61 10.62 14.69
CA LEU A 142 -23.18 10.60 14.97
C LEU A 142 -22.73 11.90 15.67
N GLN A 143 -21.52 11.84 16.23
CA GLN A 143 -20.83 13.02 16.75
C GLN A 143 -19.73 13.44 15.76
N PRO A 144 -19.44 14.75 15.61
CA PRO A 144 -18.33 15.20 14.78
C PRO A 144 -16.96 14.75 15.36
N PRO A 145 -15.93 14.53 14.53
CA PRO A 145 -15.96 14.67 13.07
C PRO A 145 -16.75 13.57 12.35
N TYR A 146 -17.36 13.90 11.21
CA TYR A 146 -18.08 12.96 10.35
C TYR A 146 -17.16 12.38 9.27
N VAL A 147 -17.16 11.06 9.10
CA VAL A 147 -16.28 10.37 8.13
C VAL A 147 -17.13 9.83 6.99
N LEU A 148 -16.92 10.35 5.79
CA LEU A 148 -17.57 9.91 4.56
C LEU A 148 -16.53 9.30 3.62
N LYS A 149 -16.78 8.08 3.15
CA LYS A 149 -15.84 7.35 2.27
C LYS A 149 -16.56 6.91 0.99
N ALA A 150 -16.07 7.32 -0.17
CA ALA A 150 -16.50 6.74 -1.44
C ALA A 150 -16.13 5.25 -1.48
N ASP A 151 -17.05 4.39 -1.94
CA ASP A 151 -16.90 2.93 -1.84
C ASP A 151 -15.79 2.37 -2.72
N GLY A 152 -15.62 2.88 -3.95
CA GLY A 152 -14.62 2.39 -4.90
C GLY A 152 -13.20 2.95 -4.68
N LEU A 153 -12.28 2.53 -5.57
CA LEU A 153 -10.92 3.05 -5.60
C LEU A 153 -10.93 4.54 -5.99
N ALA A 154 -10.43 5.40 -5.13
CA ALA A 154 -10.37 6.85 -5.32
C ALA A 154 -8.99 7.45 -5.05
N ALA A 155 -7.92 6.65 -5.16
CA ALA A 155 -6.52 7.05 -4.99
C ALA A 155 -6.27 7.90 -3.72
N GLY A 156 -6.89 7.51 -2.59
CA GLY A 156 -6.78 8.21 -1.30
C GLY A 156 -7.59 9.52 -1.20
N LYS A 157 -8.28 9.94 -2.27
CA LYS A 157 -9.05 11.21 -2.29
C LYS A 157 -10.52 11.04 -1.90
N GLY A 158 -11.02 9.80 -1.83
CA GLY A 158 -12.43 9.48 -1.57
C GLY A 158 -12.85 9.52 -0.10
N VAL A 159 -12.01 10.01 0.82
CA VAL A 159 -12.29 10.10 2.25
C VAL A 159 -12.38 11.56 2.67
N LEU A 160 -13.51 11.94 3.26
CA LEU A 160 -13.76 13.27 3.80
C LEU A 160 -13.99 13.16 5.31
N ILE A 161 -13.33 14.03 6.07
CA ILE A 161 -13.50 14.17 7.53
C ILE A 161 -13.96 15.61 7.79
N LEU A 162 -15.19 15.76 8.29
CA LEU A 162 -15.90 17.03 8.36
C LEU A 162 -16.38 17.30 9.78
N ASN A 163 -16.25 18.54 10.23
CA ASN A 163 -16.62 18.92 11.58
C ASN A 163 -18.03 19.50 11.69
N ASP A 164 -18.60 19.96 10.58
CA ASP A 164 -19.93 20.56 10.53
C ASP A 164 -20.94 19.61 9.91
N LEU A 165 -22.11 19.47 10.57
CA LEU A 165 -23.15 18.56 10.12
C LEU A 165 -23.80 19.00 8.79
N ALA A 166 -23.97 20.31 8.58
CA ALA A 166 -24.59 20.81 7.36
C ALA A 166 -23.64 20.58 6.18
N GLU A 167 -22.35 20.85 6.35
CA GLU A 167 -21.30 20.53 5.38
C GLU A 167 -21.25 19.02 5.08
N ALA A 168 -21.30 18.16 6.11
CA ALA A 168 -21.28 16.72 5.92
C ALA A 168 -22.48 16.22 5.10
N LYS A 169 -23.68 16.76 5.32
CA LYS A 169 -24.88 16.46 4.52
C LYS A 169 -24.77 16.96 3.09
N GLU A 170 -24.21 18.15 2.89
CA GLU A 170 -23.97 18.70 1.55
C GLU A 170 -22.96 17.84 0.77
N GLU A 171 -21.85 17.49 1.41
CA GLU A 171 -20.82 16.64 0.79
C GLU A 171 -21.34 15.22 0.50
N LEU A 172 -22.20 14.64 1.37
CA LEU A 172 -22.84 13.36 1.06
C LEU A 172 -23.69 13.44 -0.22
N ARG A 173 -24.45 14.55 -0.39
CA ARG A 173 -25.19 14.77 -1.64
C ARG A 173 -24.28 15.00 -2.84
N ASN A 174 -23.21 15.76 -2.67
CA ASN A 174 -22.21 15.98 -3.73
C ASN A 174 -21.57 14.66 -4.16
N MET A 175 -21.22 13.78 -3.24
CA MET A 175 -20.67 12.47 -3.55
C MET A 175 -21.69 11.59 -4.30
N LEU A 176 -22.90 11.40 -3.74
CA LEU A 176 -23.87 10.43 -4.27
C LEU A 176 -24.68 10.92 -5.45
N VAL A 177 -25.06 12.20 -5.48
CA VAL A 177 -25.95 12.76 -6.53
C VAL A 177 -25.16 13.37 -7.67
N ASN A 178 -24.08 14.09 -7.34
CA ASN A 178 -23.23 14.78 -8.31
C ASN A 178 -22.00 13.95 -8.73
N GLU A 179 -21.89 12.71 -8.24
CA GLU A 179 -20.83 11.75 -8.61
C GLU A 179 -19.42 12.34 -8.48
N LYS A 180 -19.14 13.06 -7.38
CA LYS A 180 -17.88 13.81 -7.15
C LYS A 180 -16.61 13.00 -7.43
N PHE A 181 -16.63 11.68 -7.22
CA PHE A 181 -15.51 10.76 -7.47
C PHE A 181 -15.84 9.74 -8.57
N GLY A 182 -16.74 10.07 -9.53
CA GLY A 182 -17.14 9.17 -10.59
C GLY A 182 -17.84 7.90 -10.08
N GLU A 183 -17.57 6.76 -10.68
CA GLU A 183 -18.18 5.46 -10.31
C GLU A 183 -17.93 5.09 -8.84
N ALA A 184 -16.81 5.51 -8.24
CA ALA A 184 -16.53 5.29 -6.82
C ALA A 184 -17.56 5.97 -5.90
N SER A 185 -18.28 6.99 -6.39
CA SER A 185 -19.35 7.70 -5.67
C SER A 185 -20.73 7.05 -5.80
N SER A 186 -20.88 5.93 -6.50
CA SER A 186 -22.17 5.22 -6.59
C SER A 186 -22.70 4.79 -5.20
N LYS A 187 -21.80 4.66 -4.25
CA LYS A 187 -22.07 4.36 -2.85
C LYS A 187 -21.11 5.13 -1.94
N VAL A 188 -21.59 5.53 -0.76
CA VAL A 188 -20.79 6.16 0.30
C VAL A 188 -21.00 5.39 1.60
N VAL A 189 -19.89 5.03 2.23
CA VAL A 189 -19.84 4.48 3.58
C VAL A 189 -19.64 5.64 4.54
N ILE A 190 -20.54 5.79 5.51
CA ILE A 190 -20.42 6.75 6.61
C ILE A 190 -19.97 6.00 7.85
N GLU A 191 -18.91 6.47 8.51
CA GLU A 191 -18.33 5.84 9.69
C GLU A 191 -18.31 6.81 10.88
N GLU A 192 -18.33 6.25 12.08
CA GLU A 192 -17.93 7.01 13.26
C GLU A 192 -16.46 7.39 13.19
N PHE A 193 -16.11 8.55 13.70
CA PHE A 193 -14.73 8.96 13.81
C PHE A 193 -14.04 8.22 14.97
N LEU A 194 -12.87 7.66 14.70
CA LEU A 194 -12.00 7.02 15.69
C LEU A 194 -10.88 7.98 16.07
N ASP A 195 -10.72 8.26 17.34
CA ASP A 195 -9.63 9.10 17.88
C ASP A 195 -8.52 8.21 18.42
N GLY A 196 -7.37 8.20 17.76
CA GLY A 196 -6.24 7.35 18.12
C GLY A 196 -5.02 7.56 17.21
N ILE A 197 -4.03 6.69 17.35
CA ILE A 197 -2.80 6.75 16.55
C ILE A 197 -2.84 5.63 15.50
N GLU A 198 -2.68 6.02 14.24
CA GLU A 198 -2.67 5.07 13.12
C GLU A 198 -1.37 4.26 13.08
N LEU A 199 -1.49 3.01 12.63
CA LEU A 199 -0.38 2.13 12.28
C LEU A 199 -0.79 1.14 11.19
N SER A 200 0.19 0.63 10.49
CA SER A 200 0.03 -0.34 9.41
C SER A 200 0.55 -1.71 9.84
N CYS A 201 -0.28 -2.74 9.72
CA CYS A 201 0.09 -4.14 9.91
C CYS A 201 0.08 -4.86 8.57
N PHE A 202 1.16 -5.56 8.25
CA PHE A 202 1.32 -6.29 6.99
C PHE A 202 1.34 -7.77 7.26
N VAL A 203 0.57 -8.51 6.51
CA VAL A 203 0.45 -9.96 6.60
C VAL A 203 0.74 -10.57 5.24
N LEU A 204 1.64 -11.53 5.17
CA LEU A 204 1.79 -12.40 4.01
C LEU A 204 1.06 -13.69 4.28
N THR A 205 0.16 -14.12 3.38
CA THR A 205 -0.63 -15.34 3.54
C THR A 205 -0.64 -16.20 2.29
N ASP A 206 -0.72 -17.51 2.51
CA ASP A 206 -0.92 -18.52 1.47
C ASP A 206 -2.40 -18.98 1.36
N GLY A 207 -3.30 -18.24 2.03
CA GLY A 207 -4.72 -18.53 2.14
C GLY A 207 -5.09 -19.49 3.28
N LYS A 208 -4.08 -20.12 3.92
CA LYS A 208 -4.24 -21.04 5.04
C LYS A 208 -3.41 -20.61 6.24
N ASN A 209 -2.14 -20.36 5.99
CA ASN A 209 -1.15 -19.90 6.96
C ASN A 209 -0.82 -18.42 6.72
N TYR A 210 -0.18 -17.79 7.69
CA TYR A 210 0.25 -16.40 7.57
C TYR A 210 1.56 -16.11 8.30
N LYS A 211 2.23 -15.04 7.89
CA LYS A 211 3.36 -14.40 8.60
C LYS A 211 3.06 -12.92 8.75
N ILE A 212 3.22 -12.39 9.96
CA ILE A 212 3.12 -10.96 10.23
C ILE A 212 4.49 -10.34 9.97
N LEU A 213 4.53 -9.35 9.06
CA LEU A 213 5.72 -8.58 8.74
C LEU A 213 5.88 -7.40 9.72
N PRO A 214 7.02 -6.69 9.72
CA PRO A 214 7.19 -5.52 10.57
C PRO A 214 6.08 -4.49 10.37
N THR A 215 5.60 -3.93 11.47
CA THR A 215 4.65 -2.80 11.44
C THR A 215 5.32 -1.54 10.90
N ALA A 216 4.52 -0.64 10.33
CA ALA A 216 4.97 0.67 9.95
C ALA A 216 3.94 1.75 10.30
N LYS A 217 4.36 3.00 10.32
CA LYS A 217 3.49 4.17 10.37
C LYS A 217 3.85 5.08 9.21
N ASP A 218 2.85 5.45 8.42
CA ASP A 218 2.97 6.40 7.32
C ASP A 218 2.52 7.81 7.74
N TYR A 219 2.84 8.79 6.91
CA TYR A 219 2.51 10.22 7.08
C TYR A 219 1.80 10.70 5.82
N LYS A 220 0.46 10.78 5.87
CA LYS A 220 -0.40 10.97 4.68
C LYS A 220 -0.53 12.42 4.24
N ARG A 221 -0.39 13.39 5.16
CA ARG A 221 -0.58 14.81 4.83
C ARG A 221 0.65 15.40 4.15
N ILE A 222 0.40 16.30 3.18
CA ILE A 222 1.49 16.97 2.43
C ILE A 222 2.32 17.91 3.29
N GLY A 223 1.71 18.60 4.24
CA GLY A 223 2.34 19.61 5.08
C GLY A 223 2.84 19.08 6.41
N GLU A 224 3.81 19.77 6.99
CA GLU A 224 4.33 19.51 8.33
C GLU A 224 3.22 19.62 9.38
N GLY A 225 3.35 18.88 10.50
CA GLY A 225 2.34 18.79 11.54
C GLY A 225 1.02 18.16 11.07
N ASP A 226 1.06 17.29 10.07
CA ASP A 226 -0.09 16.63 9.45
C ASP A 226 -1.15 17.64 8.95
N THR A 227 -0.70 18.65 8.23
CA THR A 227 -1.55 19.69 7.63
C THR A 227 -1.69 19.53 6.12
N GLY A 228 -2.67 20.24 5.53
CA GLY A 228 -2.89 20.25 4.09
C GLY A 228 -3.61 19.00 3.56
N LEU A 229 -3.45 18.73 2.26
CA LEU A 229 -4.15 17.67 1.56
C LEU A 229 -3.58 16.28 1.89
N ASN A 230 -4.44 15.26 1.80
CA ASN A 230 -4.01 13.87 1.80
C ASN A 230 -3.22 13.54 0.53
N THR A 231 -2.20 12.71 0.70
CA THR A 231 -1.32 12.21 -0.37
C THR A 231 -1.31 10.67 -0.36
N GLY A 232 -0.51 10.07 -1.21
CA GLY A 232 -0.21 8.63 -1.13
C GLY A 232 0.75 8.25 0.01
N GLY A 233 1.23 9.22 0.81
CA GLY A 233 2.23 9.07 1.87
C GLY A 233 3.48 9.88 1.59
N MET A 234 3.93 10.65 2.59
CA MET A 234 5.12 11.52 2.54
C MET A 234 6.35 10.92 3.24
N GLY A 235 6.17 9.76 3.84
CA GLY A 235 7.23 9.01 4.52
C GLY A 235 6.64 7.91 5.39
N ALA A 236 7.51 7.03 5.89
CA ALA A 236 7.13 5.98 6.81
C ALA A 236 8.28 5.60 7.76
N VAL A 237 7.91 5.05 8.91
CA VAL A 237 8.84 4.55 9.95
C VAL A 237 8.49 3.10 10.28
N SER A 238 9.49 2.24 10.45
CA SER A 238 9.35 0.85 10.91
C SER A 238 10.53 0.44 11.81
N PRO A 239 10.32 -0.25 12.95
CA PRO A 239 9.02 -0.58 13.54
C PRO A 239 8.34 0.65 14.12
N VAL A 240 7.06 0.49 14.49
CA VAL A 240 6.30 1.54 15.18
C VAL A 240 6.62 1.47 16.69
N PRO A 241 7.21 2.51 17.33
CA PRO A 241 7.69 2.43 18.69
C PRO A 241 6.62 2.10 19.76
N PHE A 242 5.38 2.55 19.54
CA PHE A 242 4.28 2.29 20.48
C PHE A 242 3.58 0.93 20.26
N ALA A 243 3.94 0.19 19.21
CA ALA A 243 3.41 -1.15 18.95
C ALA A 243 4.16 -2.18 19.80
N ASP A 244 3.84 -2.19 21.09
CA ASP A 244 4.42 -3.13 22.06
C ASP A 244 3.88 -4.56 21.89
N ALA A 245 4.46 -5.51 22.62
CA ALA A 245 4.07 -6.91 22.52
C ALA A 245 2.58 -7.16 22.84
N VAL A 246 2.00 -6.37 23.75
CA VAL A 246 0.57 -6.50 24.11
C VAL A 246 -0.33 -6.05 22.98
N LEU A 247 -0.01 -4.92 22.34
CA LEU A 247 -0.76 -4.42 21.18
C LEU A 247 -0.61 -5.38 20.00
N LEU A 248 0.59 -5.90 19.74
CA LEU A 248 0.84 -6.87 18.66
C LEU A 248 0.08 -8.18 18.88
N GLU A 249 0.01 -8.69 20.09
CA GLU A 249 -0.80 -9.88 20.43
C GLU A 249 -2.30 -9.63 20.18
N LYS A 250 -2.82 -8.44 20.55
CA LYS A 250 -4.21 -8.07 20.26
C LYS A 250 -4.46 -7.97 18.75
N ILE A 251 -3.53 -7.37 17.99
CA ILE A 251 -3.63 -7.28 16.53
C ILE A 251 -3.69 -8.70 15.93
N GLU A 252 -2.78 -9.59 16.33
CA GLU A 252 -2.77 -10.96 15.83
C GLU A 252 -4.06 -11.71 16.18
N THR A 253 -4.44 -11.71 17.45
CA THR A 253 -5.53 -12.57 17.93
C THR A 253 -6.92 -12.09 17.55
N ARG A 254 -7.13 -10.75 17.50
CA ARG A 254 -8.45 -10.16 17.26
C ARG A 254 -8.67 -9.69 15.82
N ILE A 255 -7.59 -9.55 15.03
CA ILE A 255 -7.67 -8.99 13.68
C ILE A 255 -7.07 -9.93 12.65
N VAL A 256 -5.76 -10.22 12.72
CA VAL A 256 -5.05 -11.00 11.69
C VAL A 256 -5.63 -12.41 11.58
N LYS A 257 -5.66 -13.14 12.70
CA LYS A 257 -6.17 -14.51 12.71
C LYS A 257 -7.64 -14.60 12.26
N PRO A 258 -8.58 -13.79 12.79
CA PRO A 258 -9.95 -13.78 12.30
C PRO A 258 -10.09 -13.39 10.83
N THR A 259 -9.21 -12.51 10.31
CA THR A 259 -9.16 -12.15 8.89
C THR A 259 -8.84 -13.38 8.03
N ILE A 260 -7.76 -14.10 8.34
CA ILE A 260 -7.36 -15.28 7.55
C ILE A 260 -8.40 -16.41 7.68
N GLU A 261 -8.90 -16.67 8.89
CA GLU A 261 -9.98 -17.63 9.09
C GLU A 261 -11.28 -17.24 8.38
N GLY A 262 -11.57 -15.94 8.32
CA GLY A 262 -12.73 -15.38 7.61
C GLY A 262 -12.64 -15.62 6.11
N LEU A 263 -11.49 -15.36 5.51
CA LEU A 263 -11.22 -15.65 4.09
C LEU A 263 -11.47 -17.13 3.78
N GLN A 264 -10.99 -18.03 4.63
CA GLN A 264 -11.20 -19.48 4.47
C GLN A 264 -12.68 -19.86 4.59
N LYS A 265 -13.38 -19.36 5.63
CA LYS A 265 -14.80 -19.64 5.87
C LYS A 265 -15.69 -19.17 4.72
N ASP A 266 -15.31 -18.07 4.10
CA ASP A 266 -16.03 -17.50 2.95
C ASP A 266 -15.58 -18.09 1.62
N SER A 267 -14.62 -19.04 1.63
CA SER A 267 -14.04 -19.67 0.43
C SER A 267 -13.42 -18.64 -0.51
N ILE A 268 -12.86 -17.57 0.04
CA ILE A 268 -12.15 -16.52 -0.70
C ILE A 268 -10.70 -16.97 -0.89
N GLU A 269 -10.32 -17.19 -2.13
CA GLU A 269 -8.96 -17.58 -2.48
C GLU A 269 -8.02 -16.38 -2.39
N TYR A 270 -6.99 -16.49 -1.55
CA TYR A 270 -6.10 -15.38 -1.22
C TYR A 270 -4.66 -15.87 -1.06
N LYS A 271 -3.75 -15.43 -1.92
CA LYS A 271 -2.32 -15.74 -1.87
C LYS A 271 -1.51 -14.46 -2.07
N GLY A 272 -0.97 -13.89 -1.00
CA GLY A 272 -0.23 -12.63 -1.11
C GLY A 272 -0.32 -11.78 0.15
N PHE A 273 -0.23 -10.48 -0.01
CA PHE A 273 -0.22 -9.54 1.09
C PHE A 273 -1.62 -9.08 1.48
N VAL A 274 -1.85 -8.95 2.79
CA VAL A 274 -2.96 -8.19 3.38
C VAL A 274 -2.35 -7.05 4.18
N PHE A 275 -2.56 -5.83 3.74
CA PHE A 275 -2.23 -4.64 4.51
C PHE A 275 -3.47 -4.22 5.29
N ILE A 276 -3.36 -4.17 6.59
CA ILE A 276 -4.41 -3.79 7.52
C ILE A 276 -4.07 -2.42 8.09
N GLY A 277 -4.81 -1.40 7.67
CA GLY A 277 -4.77 -0.06 8.27
C GLY A 277 -5.46 -0.10 9.62
N LEU A 278 -4.75 0.21 10.67
CA LEU A 278 -5.20 0.14 12.06
C LEU A 278 -5.15 1.51 12.72
N ILE A 279 -6.03 1.71 13.69
CA ILE A 279 -5.93 2.79 14.66
C ILE A 279 -5.92 2.22 16.06
N ASN A 280 -4.94 2.63 16.86
CA ASN A 280 -4.86 2.29 18.28
C ASN A 280 -5.67 3.30 19.09
N VAL A 281 -6.83 2.88 19.56
CA VAL A 281 -7.70 3.69 20.44
C VAL A 281 -7.51 3.23 21.87
N LYS A 282 -6.69 3.93 22.63
CA LYS A 282 -6.43 3.65 24.07
C LYS A 282 -5.97 2.20 24.35
N GLY A 283 -5.12 1.66 23.48
CA GLY A 283 -4.58 0.30 23.62
C GLY A 283 -5.46 -0.80 22.97
N GLU A 284 -6.51 -0.42 22.25
CA GLU A 284 -7.37 -1.33 21.49
C GLU A 284 -7.18 -1.09 19.98
N PRO A 285 -6.71 -2.09 19.22
CA PRO A 285 -6.55 -1.96 17.79
C PRO A 285 -7.90 -2.11 17.07
N ILE A 286 -8.20 -1.17 16.18
CA ILE A 286 -9.43 -1.15 15.39
C ILE A 286 -9.06 -1.02 13.91
N VAL A 287 -9.70 -1.79 13.03
CA VAL A 287 -9.44 -1.76 11.59
C VAL A 287 -10.11 -0.54 10.96
N ILE A 288 -9.31 0.27 10.26
CA ILE A 288 -9.75 1.39 9.43
C ILE A 288 -10.12 0.91 8.03
N GLU A 289 -9.22 0.12 7.43
CA GLU A 289 -9.34 -0.38 6.06
C GLU A 289 -8.44 -1.59 5.80
N TYR A 290 -8.74 -2.32 4.74
CA TYR A 290 -7.84 -3.29 4.13
C TYR A 290 -7.26 -2.75 2.82
N ASN A 291 -6.01 -3.14 2.53
CA ASN A 291 -5.43 -3.06 1.21
C ASN A 291 -4.90 -4.45 0.84
N VAL A 292 -5.09 -4.87 -0.39
CA VAL A 292 -4.81 -6.25 -0.83
C VAL A 292 -3.42 -6.43 -1.44
N ARG A 293 -2.54 -5.52 -1.10
CA ARG A 293 -1.13 -5.40 -1.53
C ARG A 293 -0.34 -4.69 -0.44
N MET A 294 0.96 -4.59 -0.63
CA MET A 294 1.80 -3.78 0.26
C MET A 294 1.51 -2.28 0.09
N GLY A 295 1.75 -1.49 1.13
CA GLY A 295 1.65 -0.03 1.08
C GLY A 295 2.78 0.63 0.28
N ASP A 296 2.63 1.90 0.00
CA ASP A 296 3.64 2.79 -0.60
C ASP A 296 3.48 4.18 0.05
N PRO A 297 4.38 4.60 0.98
CA PRO A 297 5.78 4.18 1.05
C PRO A 297 6.13 3.17 2.17
N GLU A 298 5.21 2.41 2.73
CA GLU A 298 5.53 1.49 3.81
C GLU A 298 6.42 0.32 3.36
N THR A 299 6.29 -0.12 2.11
CA THR A 299 7.13 -1.19 1.54
C THR A 299 8.60 -0.83 1.62
N GLU A 300 8.92 0.45 1.42
CA GLU A 300 10.27 0.99 1.41
C GLU A 300 10.95 0.99 2.79
N VAL A 301 10.20 0.70 3.85
CA VAL A 301 10.77 0.50 5.22
C VAL A 301 10.57 -0.93 5.74
N VAL A 302 9.51 -1.61 5.33
CA VAL A 302 9.18 -2.97 5.79
C VAL A 302 10.04 -4.01 5.08
N ILE A 303 10.10 -3.97 3.76
CA ILE A 303 10.84 -4.95 2.95
C ILE A 303 12.36 -4.88 3.18
N PRO A 304 13.01 -3.71 3.30
CA PRO A 304 14.42 -3.66 3.69
C PRO A 304 14.74 -4.34 5.03
N ARG A 305 13.82 -4.27 6.00
CA ARG A 305 13.98 -4.94 7.30
C ARG A 305 13.75 -6.46 7.27
N LEU A 306 13.20 -6.99 6.19
CA LEU A 306 13.03 -8.43 6.01
C LEU A 306 14.38 -9.08 5.66
N LYS A 307 14.97 -9.88 6.59
CA LYS A 307 16.18 -10.66 6.31
C LYS A 307 15.88 -11.91 5.48
N SER A 308 14.75 -12.54 5.72
CA SER A 308 14.28 -13.70 4.97
C SER A 308 14.27 -13.45 3.47
N ASP A 309 14.55 -14.49 2.69
CA ASP A 309 14.50 -14.47 1.24
C ASP A 309 13.04 -14.34 0.76
N LEU A 310 12.75 -13.23 0.06
CA LEU A 310 11.39 -12.93 -0.39
C LEU A 310 10.89 -13.90 -1.46
N VAL A 311 11.78 -14.44 -2.30
CA VAL A 311 11.39 -15.42 -3.33
C VAL A 311 11.09 -16.78 -2.71
N VAL A 312 11.82 -17.18 -1.65
CA VAL A 312 11.49 -18.37 -0.86
C VAL A 312 10.12 -18.21 -0.21
N LEU A 313 9.82 -17.04 0.36
CA LEU A 313 8.51 -16.74 0.94
C LEU A 313 7.39 -16.84 -0.11
N PHE A 314 7.58 -16.28 -1.30
CA PHE A 314 6.59 -16.34 -2.38
C PHE A 314 6.39 -17.77 -2.89
N ASN A 315 7.44 -18.60 -2.97
CA ASN A 315 7.30 -20.01 -3.28
C ASN A 315 6.48 -20.75 -2.22
N ALA A 316 6.73 -20.47 -0.93
CA ALA A 316 5.95 -21.03 0.16
C ALA A 316 4.48 -20.59 0.11
N VAL A 317 4.20 -19.34 -0.27
CA VAL A 317 2.82 -18.84 -0.53
C VAL A 317 2.17 -19.61 -1.67
N ALA A 318 2.87 -19.79 -2.79
CA ALA A 318 2.34 -20.52 -3.94
C ALA A 318 1.95 -21.96 -3.59
N ASN A 319 2.79 -22.64 -2.78
CA ASN A 319 2.66 -24.06 -2.41
C ASN A 319 1.83 -24.30 -1.13
N GLN A 320 1.37 -23.26 -0.45
CA GLN A 320 0.71 -23.33 0.87
C GLN A 320 1.58 -23.98 1.96
N GLU A 321 2.84 -23.62 2.00
CA GLU A 321 3.89 -24.10 2.92
C GLU A 321 4.46 -22.97 3.80
N LEU A 322 3.73 -21.85 3.95
CA LEU A 322 4.22 -20.68 4.65
C LEU A 322 4.46 -20.92 6.15
N ASP A 323 3.77 -21.92 6.74
CA ASP A 323 3.99 -22.37 8.13
C ASP A 323 5.39 -22.95 8.35
N THR A 324 5.99 -23.54 7.32
CA THR A 324 7.34 -24.14 7.41
C THR A 324 8.46 -23.13 7.47
N ILE A 325 8.20 -21.86 7.11
CA ILE A 325 9.20 -20.80 7.04
C ILE A 325 9.30 -20.07 8.38
N GLN A 326 10.51 -19.90 8.88
CA GLN A 326 10.78 -18.97 9.97
C GLN A 326 11.10 -17.59 9.39
N LEU A 327 10.37 -16.57 9.82
CA LEU A 327 10.59 -15.20 9.39
C LEU A 327 11.74 -14.57 10.20
N GLU A 328 12.72 -14.02 9.51
CA GLU A 328 13.84 -13.28 10.11
C GLU A 328 13.74 -11.79 9.76
N ILE A 329 13.81 -10.94 10.78
CA ILE A 329 13.66 -9.50 10.68
C ILE A 329 14.93 -8.80 11.16
N ASP A 330 15.31 -7.71 10.52
CA ASP A 330 16.37 -6.80 10.99
C ASP A 330 15.85 -6.00 12.18
N GLU A 331 16.58 -6.02 13.27
CA GLU A 331 16.21 -5.31 14.49
C GLU A 331 16.36 -3.79 14.39
N ARG A 332 17.15 -3.32 13.41
CA ARG A 332 17.33 -1.89 13.18
C ARG A 332 16.01 -1.25 12.74
N SER A 333 15.84 0.00 13.13
CA SER A 333 14.78 0.84 12.58
C SER A 333 15.08 1.23 11.13
N ALA A 334 14.04 1.42 10.34
CA ALA A 334 14.13 1.98 9.00
C ALA A 334 13.15 3.15 8.87
N THR A 335 13.58 4.20 8.18
CA THR A 335 12.74 5.36 7.87
C THR A 335 12.90 5.69 6.41
N THR A 336 11.79 5.94 5.73
CA THR A 336 11.79 6.48 4.37
C THR A 336 11.15 7.86 4.33
N ILE A 337 11.71 8.74 3.50
CA ILE A 337 11.19 10.08 3.25
C ILE A 337 10.93 10.23 1.77
N MET A 338 9.68 10.59 1.44
CA MET A 338 9.28 10.82 0.06
C MET A 338 9.71 12.21 -0.40
N VAL A 339 10.45 12.23 -1.50
CA VAL A 339 10.77 13.46 -2.25
C VAL A 339 9.78 13.56 -3.40
N VAL A 340 9.05 14.66 -3.47
CA VAL A 340 7.91 14.85 -4.37
C VAL A 340 8.13 16.05 -5.30
N SER A 341 7.41 16.07 -6.43
CA SER A 341 7.35 17.23 -7.32
C SER A 341 6.60 18.37 -6.67
N GLY A 342 7.07 19.61 -6.84
CA GLY A 342 6.37 20.80 -6.35
C GLY A 342 4.98 20.91 -6.98
N GLY A 343 3.99 21.21 -6.13
CA GLY A 343 2.57 21.21 -6.49
C GLY A 343 1.82 19.92 -6.13
N TYR A 344 2.51 18.78 -5.96
CA TYR A 344 1.87 17.54 -5.50
C TYR A 344 1.15 17.72 -4.14
N PRO A 345 -0.06 17.16 -3.91
CA PRO A 345 -0.81 16.18 -4.72
C PRO A 345 -1.76 16.78 -5.76
N GLU A 346 -1.67 18.09 -6.04
CA GLU A 346 -2.41 18.77 -7.09
C GLU A 346 -1.63 18.73 -8.41
N GLU A 347 -1.65 19.80 -9.19
CA GLU A 347 -0.93 19.86 -10.46
C GLU A 347 0.58 20.03 -10.23
N TYR A 348 1.38 19.27 -10.95
CA TYR A 348 2.84 19.33 -10.90
C TYR A 348 3.47 19.12 -12.29
N GLU A 349 4.65 19.66 -12.47
CA GLU A 349 5.43 19.50 -13.68
C GLU A 349 6.27 18.21 -13.63
N LYS A 350 6.44 17.58 -14.79
CA LYS A 350 7.29 16.40 -15.01
C LYS A 350 8.54 16.78 -15.81
N GLY A 351 9.48 15.83 -15.99
CA GLY A 351 10.66 16.00 -16.84
C GLY A 351 11.79 16.78 -16.16
N LYS A 352 11.73 17.03 -14.84
CA LYS A 352 12.81 17.68 -14.11
C LYS A 352 13.99 16.72 -13.91
N VAL A 353 15.20 17.11 -14.34
CA VAL A 353 16.42 16.31 -14.23
C VAL A 353 16.79 16.12 -12.76
N ILE A 354 16.96 14.87 -12.35
CA ILE A 354 17.34 14.49 -11.00
C ILE A 354 18.86 14.33 -10.94
N THR A 355 19.49 15.01 -9.99
CA THR A 355 20.94 14.96 -9.75
C THR A 355 21.25 14.51 -8.33
N GLY A 356 22.50 14.13 -8.05
CA GLY A 356 22.96 13.75 -6.72
C GLY A 356 22.76 12.27 -6.36
N LEU A 357 22.05 11.47 -7.16
CA LEU A 357 21.78 10.05 -6.88
C LEU A 357 23.08 9.25 -6.58
N ASN A 358 24.15 9.52 -7.32
CA ASN A 358 25.46 8.85 -7.13
C ASN A 358 26.21 9.32 -5.87
N SER A 359 25.73 10.33 -5.17
CA SER A 359 26.34 10.86 -3.93
C SER A 359 25.74 10.21 -2.67
N ILE A 360 24.75 9.36 -2.83
CA ILE A 360 24.09 8.63 -1.73
C ILE A 360 24.93 7.40 -1.37
N GLY A 361 25.39 7.32 -0.12
CA GLY A 361 26.31 6.23 0.28
C GLY A 361 25.70 5.23 1.27
N ASP A 362 24.95 5.69 2.25
CA ASP A 362 24.49 4.90 3.40
C ASP A 362 22.94 4.84 3.51
N SER A 363 22.26 5.22 2.45
CA SER A 363 20.80 5.11 2.29
C SER A 363 20.47 4.39 1.00
N ILE A 364 19.28 3.79 0.95
CA ILE A 364 18.73 3.19 -0.27
C ILE A 364 17.79 4.23 -0.89
N VAL A 365 17.93 4.47 -2.19
CA VAL A 365 17.01 5.35 -2.93
C VAL A 365 16.11 4.49 -3.79
N PHE A 366 14.85 4.40 -3.41
CA PHE A 366 13.84 3.76 -4.25
C PHE A 366 13.21 4.79 -5.18
N HIS A 367 13.18 4.47 -6.46
CA HIS A 367 12.54 5.29 -7.49
C HIS A 367 11.04 5.01 -7.51
N ALA A 368 10.24 6.08 -7.51
CA ALA A 368 8.80 6.03 -7.73
C ALA A 368 8.49 6.64 -9.11
N GLY A 369 7.96 7.83 -9.16
CA GLY A 369 7.65 8.52 -10.41
C GLY A 369 8.89 9.06 -11.13
N THR A 370 9.69 8.18 -11.69
CA THR A 370 10.88 8.53 -12.48
C THR A 370 10.90 7.80 -13.83
N LYS A 371 11.56 8.37 -14.81
CA LYS A 371 11.88 7.73 -16.10
C LYS A 371 13.29 8.12 -16.57
N THR A 372 13.86 7.32 -17.45
CA THR A 372 15.07 7.68 -18.20
C THR A 372 14.69 8.41 -19.48
N GLU A 373 15.27 9.59 -19.71
CA GLU A 373 15.06 10.41 -20.89
C GLU A 373 16.40 10.98 -21.34
N GLU A 374 16.79 10.71 -22.59
CA GLU A 374 18.10 11.12 -23.14
C GLU A 374 19.30 10.78 -22.24
N GLY A 375 19.26 9.59 -21.59
CA GLY A 375 20.33 9.12 -20.69
C GLY A 375 20.35 9.82 -19.32
N LYS A 376 19.35 10.64 -18.99
CA LYS A 376 19.19 11.30 -17.70
C LYS A 376 17.96 10.74 -16.98
N ILE A 377 18.03 10.67 -15.66
CA ILE A 377 16.89 10.35 -14.82
C ILE A 377 16.08 11.63 -14.59
N VAL A 378 14.80 11.60 -14.91
CA VAL A 378 13.89 12.74 -14.75
C VAL A 378 12.65 12.37 -13.94
N SER A 379 12.01 13.38 -13.33
CA SER A 379 10.73 13.20 -12.64
C SER A 379 9.62 12.86 -13.65
N ASN A 380 8.75 11.91 -13.28
CA ASN A 380 7.62 11.48 -14.11
C ASN A 380 6.33 11.27 -13.29
N GLY A 381 6.33 11.65 -12.02
CA GLY A 381 5.19 11.50 -11.11
C GLY A 381 5.20 12.52 -10.00
N GLY A 382 4.17 12.53 -9.16
CA GLY A 382 4.07 13.37 -7.99
C GLY A 382 5.06 12.96 -6.91
N ARG A 383 5.01 11.70 -6.44
CA ARG A 383 6.05 11.10 -5.61
C ARG A 383 7.16 10.59 -6.53
N VAL A 384 8.39 11.06 -6.31
CA VAL A 384 9.51 10.88 -7.24
C VAL A 384 10.54 9.88 -6.72
N LEU A 385 11.01 10.07 -5.49
CA LEU A 385 12.00 9.21 -4.84
C LEU A 385 11.59 8.94 -3.40
N ALA A 386 11.94 7.76 -2.89
CA ALA A 386 11.89 7.41 -1.46
C ALA A 386 13.31 7.17 -0.96
N VAL A 387 13.75 7.95 0.03
CA VAL A 387 15.09 7.84 0.62
C VAL A 387 14.99 7.08 1.93
N THR A 388 15.45 5.83 1.92
CA THR A 388 15.36 4.91 3.05
C THR A 388 16.69 4.72 3.74
N SER A 389 16.71 4.87 5.05
CA SER A 389 17.91 4.67 5.88
C SER A 389 17.63 3.75 7.07
N TYR A 390 18.68 3.04 7.50
CA TYR A 390 18.65 2.28 8.74
C TYR A 390 19.32 3.06 9.87
N GLY A 391 18.81 2.87 11.09
CA GLY A 391 19.40 3.36 12.33
C GLY A 391 19.25 2.37 13.47
N ASN A 392 20.01 2.52 14.53
CA ASN A 392 19.82 1.75 15.77
C ASN A 392 18.45 2.05 16.40
N ASP A 393 17.96 3.27 16.14
CA ASP A 393 16.60 3.72 16.43
C ASP A 393 16.07 4.54 15.24
N PHE A 394 14.80 4.94 15.31
CA PHE A 394 14.17 5.69 14.24
C PHE A 394 14.73 7.13 14.10
N SER A 395 15.22 7.75 15.19
CA SER A 395 15.83 9.09 15.14
C SER A 395 17.10 9.09 14.32
N GLU A 396 17.97 8.08 14.51
CA GLU A 396 19.17 7.91 13.70
C GLU A 396 18.83 7.66 12.23
N ALA A 397 17.84 6.80 11.97
CA ALA A 397 17.39 6.50 10.61
C ALA A 397 16.84 7.75 9.90
N ILE A 398 15.99 8.54 10.57
CA ILE A 398 15.44 9.82 10.05
C ILE A 398 16.57 10.80 9.72
N LYS A 399 17.51 10.99 10.65
CA LYS A 399 18.64 11.90 10.46
C LYS A 399 19.46 11.54 9.22
N LYS A 400 19.75 10.26 9.02
CA LYS A 400 20.48 9.77 7.84
C LYS A 400 19.70 10.01 6.55
N SER A 401 18.38 9.77 6.55
CA SER A 401 17.55 10.02 5.38
C SER A 401 17.61 11.51 4.97
N TYR A 402 17.45 12.43 5.92
CA TYR A 402 17.54 13.87 5.61
C TYR A 402 18.94 14.29 5.13
N GLN A 403 20.01 13.81 5.75
CA GLN A 403 21.39 14.09 5.31
C GLN A 403 21.65 13.62 3.88
N ASN A 404 21.00 12.55 3.44
CA ASN A 404 21.12 12.07 2.07
C ASN A 404 20.19 12.83 1.10
N ILE A 405 19.01 13.25 1.53
CA ILE A 405 18.12 14.08 0.72
C ILE A 405 18.79 15.41 0.38
N ASP A 406 19.56 16.00 1.27
CA ASP A 406 20.31 17.25 1.01
C ASP A 406 21.32 17.16 -0.16
N LYS A 407 21.68 15.93 -0.56
CA LYS A 407 22.55 15.69 -1.72
C LYS A 407 21.78 15.57 -3.03
N LEU A 408 20.45 15.38 -2.96
CA LEU A 408 19.58 15.23 -4.12
C LEU A 408 19.07 16.60 -4.56
N HIS A 409 18.90 16.75 -5.86
CA HIS A 409 18.29 17.95 -6.38
C HIS A 409 17.53 17.70 -7.68
N PHE A 410 16.33 18.23 -7.77
CA PHE A 410 15.60 18.53 -8.99
C PHE A 410 14.72 19.77 -8.76
N ASP A 411 14.38 20.45 -9.83
CA ASP A 411 13.66 21.71 -9.78
C ASP A 411 12.31 21.57 -9.09
N THR A 412 12.00 22.44 -8.14
CA THR A 412 10.76 22.45 -7.34
C THR A 412 10.55 21.23 -6.43
N MET A 413 11.59 20.42 -6.14
CA MET A 413 11.43 19.30 -5.22
C MET A 413 10.95 19.75 -3.84
N TYR A 414 10.08 18.92 -3.24
CA TYR A 414 9.59 19.12 -1.88
C TYR A 414 9.64 17.81 -1.09
N PHE A 415 9.80 17.90 0.22
CA PHE A 415 9.67 16.78 1.18
C PHE A 415 9.33 17.36 2.55
N ARG A 416 8.64 16.56 3.38
CA ARG A 416 8.36 16.93 4.78
C ARG A 416 9.61 16.79 5.62
N LYS A 417 9.82 17.76 6.56
CA LYS A 417 10.99 17.80 7.45
C LYS A 417 10.71 17.26 8.85
N ASP A 418 9.49 16.79 9.08
CA ASP A 418 8.98 16.41 10.39
C ASP A 418 8.52 14.94 10.47
N ILE A 419 8.92 14.07 9.52
CA ILE A 419 8.59 12.65 9.58
C ILE A 419 9.06 12.05 10.91
N GLY A 420 8.15 11.37 11.63
CA GLY A 420 8.41 10.85 12.97
C GLY A 420 8.12 11.82 14.12
N PHE A 421 7.59 13.02 13.85
CA PHE A 421 7.40 14.09 14.85
C PHE A 421 6.56 13.67 16.07
N ASP A 422 5.66 12.72 15.89
CA ASP A 422 4.73 12.20 16.90
C ASP A 422 5.15 10.88 17.55
N LEU A 423 6.39 10.45 17.31
CA LEU A 423 6.95 9.20 17.87
C LEU A 423 7.97 9.43 18.99
N PHE A 424 8.22 10.66 19.39
CA PHE A 424 9.18 11.05 20.43
C PHE A 424 8.53 11.19 21.81
#